data_0fb0da8c9f1c415728dad401e318ce6a
#
_entry.id   0fb0da8c9f1c415728dad401e318ce6a
#
_cell.length_a   1.000
_cell.length_b   1.000
_cell.length_c   1.000
_cell.angle_alpha   90.00
_cell.angle_beta   90.00
_cell.angle_gamma   90.00
#
_symmetry.space_group_name_H-M   'P 1'
#
loop_
_entity.id
_entity.type
_entity.pdbx_description
1 polymer ?
#
loop_
_entity_poly.entity_id
_entity_poly.type
_entity_poly.pdbx_seq_one_letter_code
_entity_poly.pdbx_strand_id
1 'polypeptide(L)'
;MLLSALPMGVYAAETRYSVAASPDQTTDVGKTVSMTVSVSGGKYNAYDLVLTYDTARLTYVSGQAADKGASVTEKSGSIRVIGYGADKAASTKVVTLTFKTKAAGTAKVVISSAKIDTGTNAPTKNAPPAAISRSTTKFTIQPGYTVTLEDGLTADSLSAAAGEDYTFRATDPLHYDYKPSAKVGGKDVTVKDNGDGTYTIPGDKITGNITVK
;
A
#
# COMPACT_ATOMS: atom_id res chain seq x y z
N MET A 1 10.82 -32.63 59.11
CA MET A 1 9.87 -31.92 58.26
C MET A 1 10.56 -31.70 56.97
N LEU A 2 10.35 -32.59 55.94
CA LEU A 2 10.96 -32.45 54.61
C LEU A 2 10.07 -31.56 53.79
N LEU A 3 10.57 -30.40 53.42
CA LEU A 3 9.92 -29.51 52.47
C LEU A 3 10.25 -30.03 51.06
N SER A 4 9.32 -30.73 50.43
CA SER A 4 9.46 -31.16 49.04
C SER A 4 9.35 -29.91 48.14
N ALA A 5 10.46 -29.53 47.52
CA ALA A 5 10.45 -28.54 46.45
C ALA A 5 9.64 -29.09 45.27
N LEU A 6 8.52 -28.47 44.98
CA LEU A 6 7.79 -28.73 43.75
C LEU A 6 8.68 -28.33 42.57
N PRO A 7 8.79 -29.15 41.51
CA PRO A 7 9.54 -28.73 40.31
C PRO A 7 8.84 -27.52 39.68
N MET A 8 9.53 -26.39 39.64
CA MET A 8 9.11 -25.27 38.82
C MET A 8 9.16 -25.74 37.37
N GLY A 9 7.99 -25.98 36.81
CA GLY A 9 7.86 -26.28 35.38
C GLY A 9 8.45 -25.12 34.58
N VAL A 10 9.50 -25.41 33.85
CA VAL A 10 10.04 -24.52 32.85
C VAL A 10 8.97 -24.43 31.73
N TYR A 11 8.09 -23.45 31.81
CA TYR A 11 7.21 -23.13 30.68
C TYR A 11 8.08 -22.66 29.54
N ALA A 12 8.20 -23.47 28.50
CA ALA A 12 8.81 -23.04 27.24
C ALA A 12 8.08 -21.79 26.77
N ALA A 13 8.82 -20.73 26.49
CA ALA A 13 8.23 -19.51 25.97
C ALA A 13 7.42 -19.84 24.70
N GLU A 14 6.13 -19.52 24.69
CA GLU A 14 5.29 -19.74 23.53
C GLU A 14 5.88 -18.99 22.33
N THR A 15 6.13 -19.70 21.25
CA THR A 15 6.57 -19.08 20.00
C THR A 15 5.46 -18.17 19.50
N ARG A 16 5.74 -16.86 19.41
CA ARG A 16 4.79 -15.86 18.92
C ARG A 16 5.08 -15.58 17.45
N TYR A 17 4.04 -15.65 16.64
CA TYR A 17 4.09 -15.29 15.23
C TYR A 17 3.57 -13.88 15.03
N SER A 18 4.10 -13.21 14.00
CA SER A 18 3.59 -11.94 13.50
C SER A 18 3.29 -12.06 12.01
N VAL A 19 2.07 -11.73 11.63
CA VAL A 19 1.70 -11.55 10.23
C VAL A 19 1.58 -10.06 10.00
N ALA A 20 2.53 -9.51 9.26
CA ALA A 20 2.67 -8.08 9.03
C ALA A 20 2.41 -7.73 7.57
N ALA A 21 1.61 -6.71 7.38
CA ALA A 21 1.38 -6.07 6.09
C ALA A 21 2.10 -4.71 6.07
N SER A 22 2.80 -4.39 4.99
CA SER A 22 3.61 -3.16 4.89
C SER A 22 3.90 -2.77 3.45
N PRO A 23 4.30 -1.51 3.19
CA PRO A 23 4.25 -0.36 4.08
C PRO A 23 2.90 0.38 4.04
N ASP A 24 2.67 1.32 4.96
CA ASP A 24 1.68 2.39 4.77
C ASP A 24 2.18 3.32 3.65
N GLN A 25 1.29 3.80 2.80
CA GLN A 25 1.66 4.59 1.63
C GLN A 25 0.70 5.76 1.41
N THR A 26 1.24 6.85 0.85
CA THR A 26 0.45 7.94 0.28
C THR A 26 0.51 7.84 -1.23
N THR A 27 -0.61 8.03 -1.91
CA THR A 27 -0.76 7.90 -3.35
C THR A 27 -1.98 8.69 -3.84
N ASP A 28 -2.16 8.81 -5.15
CA ASP A 28 -3.29 9.49 -5.75
C ASP A 28 -4.38 8.52 -6.22
N VAL A 29 -5.57 9.07 -6.47
CA VAL A 29 -6.65 8.34 -7.15
C VAL A 29 -6.19 7.91 -8.55
N GLY A 30 -6.53 6.66 -8.92
CA GLY A 30 -6.22 6.08 -10.24
C GLY A 30 -4.84 5.42 -10.31
N LYS A 31 -3.99 5.56 -9.30
CA LYS A 31 -2.66 4.94 -9.26
C LYS A 31 -2.72 3.49 -8.79
N THR A 32 -1.67 2.76 -9.13
CA THR A 32 -1.45 1.39 -8.67
C THR A 32 -0.51 1.40 -7.48
N VAL A 33 -0.88 0.70 -6.42
CA VAL A 33 -0.09 0.53 -5.19
C VAL A 33 0.13 -0.94 -4.91
N SER A 34 1.27 -1.27 -4.33
CA SER A 34 1.58 -2.65 -3.93
C SER A 34 1.99 -2.70 -2.47
N MET A 35 1.58 -3.77 -1.79
CA MET A 35 1.98 -4.07 -0.43
C MET A 35 2.47 -5.50 -0.31
N THR A 36 3.27 -5.77 0.70
CA THR A 36 3.73 -7.11 1.02
C THR A 36 3.13 -7.60 2.33
N VAL A 37 2.86 -8.91 2.39
CA VAL A 37 2.56 -9.59 3.66
C VAL A 37 3.71 -10.53 3.98
N SER A 38 4.16 -10.47 5.22
CA SER A 38 5.24 -11.30 5.73
C SER A 38 4.82 -12.02 7.00
N VAL A 39 5.35 -13.22 7.21
CA VAL A 39 5.22 -14.00 8.45
C VAL A 39 6.56 -14.03 9.13
N SER A 40 6.59 -13.77 10.44
CA SER A 40 7.80 -13.82 11.27
C SER A 40 7.52 -14.44 12.63
N GLY A 41 8.57 -14.74 13.39
CA GLY A 41 8.49 -15.27 14.77
C GLY A 41 9.16 -16.62 14.95
N GLY A 42 8.71 -17.64 14.28
CA GLY A 42 9.25 -19.00 14.35
C GLY A 42 9.26 -19.71 13.01
N LYS A 43 9.79 -20.92 12.97
CA LYS A 43 9.65 -21.80 11.80
C LYS A 43 8.20 -22.23 11.64
N TYR A 44 7.74 -22.32 10.37
CA TYR A 44 6.39 -22.78 10.04
C TYR A 44 6.41 -23.55 8.72
N ASN A 45 5.42 -24.43 8.54
CA ASN A 45 5.29 -25.27 7.35
C ASN A 45 4.19 -24.78 6.41
N ALA A 46 3.13 -24.21 6.95
CA ALA A 46 2.00 -23.73 6.16
C ALA A 46 1.37 -22.50 6.81
N TYR A 47 0.64 -21.74 6.00
CA TYR A 47 -0.17 -20.62 6.45
C TYR A 47 -1.47 -20.54 5.65
N ASP A 48 -2.53 -20.04 6.31
CA ASP A 48 -3.80 -19.68 5.72
C ASP A 48 -4.17 -18.30 6.25
N LEU A 49 -4.05 -17.30 5.39
CA LEU A 49 -4.27 -15.90 5.73
C LEU A 49 -5.53 -15.41 5.01
N VAL A 50 -6.35 -14.66 5.71
CA VAL A 50 -7.48 -13.94 5.12
C VAL A 50 -7.29 -12.45 5.37
N LEU A 51 -7.32 -11.68 4.30
CA LEU A 51 -7.27 -10.23 4.34
C LEU A 51 -8.58 -9.66 3.82
N THR A 52 -8.99 -8.52 4.35
CA THR A 52 -10.09 -7.72 3.83
C THR A 52 -9.57 -6.35 3.45
N TYR A 53 -10.15 -5.73 2.42
CA TYR A 53 -9.76 -4.41 1.97
C TYR A 53 -10.96 -3.52 1.69
N ASP A 54 -10.75 -2.20 1.71
CA ASP A 54 -11.78 -1.20 1.43
C ASP A 54 -12.12 -1.19 -0.07
N THR A 55 -13.19 -1.89 -0.43
CA THR A 55 -13.66 -2.00 -1.82
C THR A 55 -14.25 -0.70 -2.36
N ALA A 56 -14.57 0.29 -1.51
CA ALA A 56 -15.02 1.60 -1.97
C ALA A 56 -13.84 2.42 -2.54
N ARG A 57 -12.64 2.20 -2.02
CA ARG A 57 -11.44 2.98 -2.37
C ARG A 57 -10.37 2.21 -3.14
N LEU A 58 -10.40 0.89 -3.10
CA LEU A 58 -9.42 0.01 -3.75
C LEU A 58 -10.12 -0.98 -4.68
N THR A 59 -9.46 -1.29 -5.80
CA THR A 59 -9.78 -2.43 -6.65
C THR A 59 -8.58 -3.38 -6.60
N TYR A 60 -8.81 -4.64 -6.27
CA TYR A 60 -7.78 -5.65 -6.36
C TYR A 60 -7.36 -5.86 -7.83
N VAL A 61 -6.05 -5.89 -8.06
CA VAL A 61 -5.46 -6.11 -9.40
C VAL A 61 -4.84 -7.49 -9.48
N SER A 62 -3.97 -7.81 -8.53
CA SER A 62 -3.26 -9.10 -8.52
C SER A 62 -2.69 -9.43 -7.15
N GLY A 63 -2.42 -10.72 -6.95
CA GLY A 63 -1.63 -11.22 -5.83
C GLY A 63 -0.58 -12.20 -6.32
N GLN A 64 0.67 -11.92 -5.98
CA GLN A 64 1.80 -12.78 -6.30
C GLN A 64 2.30 -13.44 -5.03
N ALA A 65 2.03 -14.74 -4.88
CA ALA A 65 2.59 -15.53 -3.81
C ALA A 65 4.11 -15.68 -4.00
N ALA A 66 4.85 -15.65 -2.89
CA ALA A 66 6.30 -15.84 -2.91
C ALA A 66 6.68 -17.33 -3.05
N ASP A 67 5.79 -18.22 -2.59
CA ASP A 67 6.03 -19.66 -2.58
C ASP A 67 5.48 -20.32 -3.83
N LYS A 68 6.27 -21.23 -4.43
CA LYS A 68 5.82 -22.09 -5.50
C LYS A 68 4.71 -23.01 -5.01
N GLY A 69 3.54 -22.96 -5.64
CA GLY A 69 2.38 -23.76 -5.24
C GLY A 69 1.47 -23.10 -4.19
N ALA A 70 1.83 -21.91 -3.69
CA ALA A 70 0.89 -21.13 -2.91
C ALA A 70 -0.21 -20.52 -3.79
N SER A 71 -1.39 -20.31 -3.22
CA SER A 71 -2.54 -19.75 -3.92
C SER A 71 -2.97 -18.41 -3.34
N VAL A 72 -3.40 -17.49 -4.20
CA VAL A 72 -4.02 -16.22 -3.84
C VAL A 72 -5.37 -16.16 -4.54
N THR A 73 -6.43 -16.04 -3.77
CA THR A 73 -7.80 -15.96 -4.29
C THR A 73 -8.48 -14.74 -3.71
N GLU A 74 -9.07 -13.91 -4.57
CA GLU A 74 -9.88 -12.77 -4.17
C GLU A 74 -11.36 -13.08 -4.43
N LYS A 75 -12.23 -12.72 -3.50
CA LYS A 75 -13.67 -12.78 -3.65
C LYS A 75 -14.33 -11.68 -2.81
N SER A 76 -15.01 -10.77 -3.49
CA SER A 76 -15.87 -9.74 -2.86
C SER A 76 -15.21 -8.95 -1.71
N GLY A 77 -13.98 -8.47 -1.92
CA GLY A 77 -13.25 -7.68 -0.92
C GLY A 77 -12.49 -8.49 0.12
N SER A 78 -12.45 -9.81 -0.05
CA SER A 78 -11.69 -10.73 0.78
C SER A 78 -10.64 -11.44 -0.06
N ILE A 79 -9.39 -11.44 0.42
CA ILE A 79 -8.27 -12.11 -0.23
C ILE A 79 -7.81 -13.23 0.69
N ARG A 80 -7.81 -14.47 0.19
CA ARG A 80 -7.26 -15.61 0.89
C ARG A 80 -5.92 -16.00 0.29
N VAL A 81 -4.91 -16.18 1.15
CA VAL A 81 -3.56 -16.59 0.77
C VAL A 81 -3.23 -17.88 1.50
N ILE A 82 -3.03 -18.96 0.77
CA ILE A 82 -2.66 -20.25 1.32
C ILE A 82 -1.30 -20.64 0.76
N GLY A 83 -0.38 -20.99 1.64
CA GLY A 83 0.92 -21.51 1.26
C GLY A 83 1.39 -22.63 2.15
N TYR A 84 2.22 -23.48 1.60
CA TYR A 84 2.82 -24.59 2.30
C TYR A 84 4.23 -24.83 1.78
N GLY A 85 5.05 -25.46 2.59
CA GLY A 85 6.44 -25.79 2.27
C GLY A 85 7.19 -26.08 3.56
N ALA A 86 8.19 -26.94 3.48
CA ALA A 86 8.94 -27.37 4.63
C ALA A 86 9.77 -26.21 5.23
N ASP A 87 9.75 -26.10 6.54
CA ASP A 87 10.68 -25.30 7.38
C ASP A 87 10.97 -23.88 6.88
N LYS A 88 9.94 -23.06 6.77
CA LYS A 88 10.10 -21.63 6.43
C LYS A 88 10.89 -20.88 7.49
N ALA A 89 11.76 -20.00 7.06
CA ALA A 89 12.56 -19.16 7.94
C ALA A 89 11.73 -18.15 8.74
N ALA A 90 12.28 -17.68 9.85
CA ALA A 90 11.62 -16.84 10.84
C ALA A 90 11.15 -15.44 10.38
N SER A 91 11.42 -15.02 9.13
CA SER A 91 10.89 -13.80 8.54
C SER A 91 10.83 -13.98 7.03
N THR A 92 9.65 -14.19 6.50
CA THR A 92 9.47 -14.52 5.08
C THR A 92 8.31 -13.71 4.50
N LYS A 93 8.56 -13.04 3.39
CA LYS A 93 7.51 -12.48 2.55
C LYS A 93 6.70 -13.65 1.95
N VAL A 94 5.39 -13.62 2.13
CA VAL A 94 4.50 -14.69 1.64
C VAL A 94 3.67 -14.30 0.44
N VAL A 95 3.35 -13.00 0.30
CA VAL A 95 2.60 -12.49 -0.86
C VAL A 95 2.89 -11.02 -1.10
N THR A 96 2.86 -10.61 -2.37
CA THR A 96 2.71 -9.21 -2.78
C THR A 96 1.31 -9.03 -3.35
N LEU A 97 0.57 -8.04 -2.84
CA LEU A 97 -0.77 -7.68 -3.29
C LEU A 97 -0.72 -6.33 -3.98
N THR A 98 -1.40 -6.22 -5.12
CA THR A 98 -1.46 -5.00 -5.92
C THR A 98 -2.91 -4.54 -6.03
N PHE A 99 -3.12 -3.24 -5.81
CA PHE A 99 -4.42 -2.59 -5.88
C PHE A 99 -4.36 -1.37 -6.78
N LYS A 100 -5.48 -1.02 -7.40
CA LYS A 100 -5.70 0.28 -8.04
C LYS A 100 -6.59 1.13 -7.13
N THR A 101 -6.20 2.38 -6.91
CA THR A 101 -6.98 3.32 -6.10
C THR A 101 -8.14 3.88 -6.90
N LYS A 102 -9.32 4.05 -6.27
CA LYS A 102 -10.57 4.51 -6.92
C LYS A 102 -11.09 5.83 -6.41
N ALA A 103 -10.95 6.08 -5.12
CA ALA A 103 -11.49 7.27 -4.47
C ALA A 103 -10.55 7.77 -3.39
N ALA A 104 -10.50 9.08 -3.18
CA ALA A 104 -9.72 9.73 -2.15
C ALA A 104 -10.15 9.34 -0.73
N GLY A 105 -9.24 9.47 0.22
CA GLY A 105 -9.42 9.15 1.64
C GLY A 105 -8.51 8.02 2.11
N THR A 106 -8.71 7.56 3.33
CA THR A 106 -7.90 6.49 3.90
C THR A 106 -8.53 5.13 3.64
N ALA A 107 -7.86 4.30 2.86
CA ALA A 107 -8.21 2.90 2.66
C ALA A 107 -7.38 2.00 3.59
N LYS A 108 -7.95 0.89 4.03
CA LYS A 108 -7.28 -0.10 4.88
C LYS A 108 -7.27 -1.46 4.21
N VAL A 109 -6.17 -2.19 4.40
CA VAL A 109 -6.09 -3.63 4.18
C VAL A 109 -5.77 -4.28 5.52
N VAL A 110 -6.67 -5.13 5.98
CA VAL A 110 -6.64 -5.72 7.32
C VAL A 110 -6.43 -7.22 7.20
N ILE A 111 -5.48 -7.77 7.95
CA ILE A 111 -5.34 -9.23 8.11
C ILE A 111 -6.43 -9.67 9.11
N SER A 112 -7.56 -10.14 8.59
CA SER A 112 -8.74 -10.51 9.38
C SER A 112 -8.58 -11.87 10.06
N SER A 113 -7.86 -12.81 9.42
CA SER A 113 -7.54 -14.12 9.99
C SER A 113 -6.14 -14.56 9.60
N ALA A 114 -5.48 -15.28 10.49
CA ALA A 114 -4.20 -15.93 10.24
C ALA A 114 -4.15 -17.28 10.97
N LYS A 115 -3.80 -18.32 10.25
CA LYS A 115 -3.49 -19.65 10.79
C LYS A 115 -2.09 -20.01 10.33
N ILE A 116 -1.26 -20.45 11.25
CA ILE A 116 0.13 -20.83 11.02
C ILE A 116 0.30 -22.28 11.50
N ASP A 117 0.69 -23.15 10.58
CA ASP A 117 1.04 -24.54 10.92
C ASP A 117 2.54 -24.63 11.22
N THR A 118 2.87 -25.06 12.42
CA THR A 118 4.26 -25.15 12.90
C THR A 118 4.95 -26.47 12.51
N GLY A 119 4.23 -27.43 11.95
CA GLY A 119 4.78 -28.71 11.47
C GLY A 119 5.45 -29.59 12.52
N THR A 120 5.37 -29.24 13.79
CA THR A 120 5.89 -30.08 14.86
C THR A 120 4.96 -31.27 15.11
N ASN A 121 5.51 -32.45 15.40
CA ASN A 121 4.76 -33.64 15.80
C ASN A 121 4.05 -33.47 17.16
N ALA A 122 3.89 -32.26 17.65
CA ALA A 122 3.15 -31.94 18.85
C ALA A 122 1.64 -32.10 18.62
N PRO A 123 0.84 -32.38 19.66
CA PRO A 123 -0.61 -32.57 19.53
C PRO A 123 -1.38 -31.37 18.99
N THR A 124 -0.74 -30.23 18.85
CA THR A 124 -1.29 -29.02 18.19
C THR A 124 -0.41 -28.62 17.02
N LYS A 125 -0.82 -28.96 15.79
CA LYS A 125 -0.12 -28.58 14.55
C LYS A 125 -0.22 -27.08 14.22
N ASN A 126 -1.08 -26.32 14.90
CA ASN A 126 -1.31 -24.92 14.61
C ASN A 126 -0.90 -24.05 15.79
N ALA A 127 -0.27 -22.92 15.50
CA ALA A 127 -0.04 -21.89 16.52
C ALA A 127 -1.39 -21.43 17.10
N PRO A 128 -1.53 -21.29 18.41
CA PRO A 128 -2.74 -20.77 19.01
C PRO A 128 -3.06 -19.38 18.43
N PRO A 129 -4.32 -19.04 18.14
CA PRO A 129 -4.69 -17.72 17.59
C PRO A 129 -4.21 -16.53 18.43
N ALA A 130 -4.11 -16.72 19.76
CA ALA A 130 -3.60 -15.71 20.69
C ALA A 130 -2.09 -15.44 20.52
N ALA A 131 -1.34 -16.39 19.94
CA ALA A 131 0.09 -16.26 19.68
C ALA A 131 0.40 -15.61 18.31
N ILE A 132 -0.62 -15.21 17.52
CA ILE A 132 -0.46 -14.61 16.20
C ILE A 132 -0.89 -13.15 16.26
N SER A 133 0.08 -12.22 16.19
CA SER A 133 -0.20 -10.80 15.99
C SER A 133 -0.46 -10.50 14.51
N ARG A 134 -1.34 -9.54 14.25
CA ARG A 134 -1.76 -9.16 12.90
C ARG A 134 -1.72 -7.65 12.74
N SER A 135 -1.19 -7.15 11.64
CA SER A 135 -1.16 -5.73 11.35
C SER A 135 -2.22 -5.29 10.34
N THR A 136 -2.36 -3.99 10.21
CA THR A 136 -3.18 -3.32 9.20
C THR A 136 -2.29 -2.40 8.40
N THR A 137 -2.43 -2.40 7.07
CA THR A 137 -1.79 -1.41 6.19
C THR A 137 -2.81 -0.35 5.80
N LYS A 138 -2.36 0.90 5.73
CA LYS A 138 -3.17 2.05 5.33
C LYS A 138 -2.63 2.65 4.04
N PHE A 139 -3.54 3.01 3.15
CA PHE A 139 -3.26 3.84 1.98
C PHE A 139 -3.97 5.17 2.17
N THR A 140 -3.21 6.26 2.24
CA THR A 140 -3.75 7.61 2.19
C THR A 140 -3.85 8.00 0.72
N ILE A 141 -5.07 8.04 0.19
CA ILE A 141 -5.34 8.29 -1.22
C ILE A 141 -5.73 9.75 -1.36
N GLN A 142 -4.89 10.50 -2.05
CA GLN A 142 -5.12 11.92 -2.32
C GLN A 142 -6.03 12.09 -3.54
N PRO A 143 -6.84 13.16 -3.60
CA PRO A 143 -7.58 13.47 -4.80
C PRO A 143 -6.62 13.79 -5.95
N GLY A 144 -6.85 13.19 -7.11
CA GLY A 144 -6.22 13.59 -8.35
C GLY A 144 -7.05 14.67 -9.03
N TYR A 145 -6.40 15.66 -9.61
CA TYR A 145 -7.06 16.76 -10.31
C TYR A 145 -6.75 16.70 -11.80
N THR A 146 -7.75 16.97 -12.65
CA THR A 146 -7.57 17.06 -14.09
C THR A 146 -6.87 18.36 -14.44
N VAL A 147 -5.96 18.29 -15.40
CA VAL A 147 -5.28 19.44 -15.97
C VAL A 147 -5.75 19.65 -17.40
N THR A 148 -6.16 20.87 -17.71
CA THR A 148 -6.47 21.33 -19.06
C THR A 148 -5.41 22.36 -19.44
N LEU A 149 -4.72 22.10 -20.54
CA LEU A 149 -3.74 23.03 -21.13
C LEU A 149 -4.34 23.62 -22.39
N GLU A 150 -4.17 24.93 -22.60
CA GLU A 150 -4.48 25.57 -23.87
C GLU A 150 -3.43 25.25 -24.96
N ASP A 151 -3.76 25.52 -26.21
CA ASP A 151 -2.87 25.29 -27.34
C ASP A 151 -1.52 26.02 -27.15
N GLY A 152 -0.44 25.34 -27.49
CA GLY A 152 0.92 25.85 -27.27
C GLY A 152 1.53 25.46 -25.94
N LEU A 153 0.83 24.68 -25.10
CA LEU A 153 1.33 24.15 -23.85
C LEU A 153 1.36 22.62 -23.86
N THR A 154 2.31 22.03 -23.17
CA THR A 154 2.43 20.59 -23.02
C THR A 154 2.92 20.21 -21.63
N ALA A 155 2.60 19.00 -21.17
CA ALA A 155 3.10 18.42 -19.93
C ALA A 155 3.19 16.90 -20.05
N ASP A 156 3.97 16.28 -19.19
CA ASP A 156 4.14 14.82 -19.15
C ASP A 156 2.86 14.10 -18.64
N SER A 157 1.98 14.81 -17.95
CA SER A 157 0.70 14.30 -17.45
C SER A 157 -0.38 15.37 -17.48
N LEU A 158 -1.60 15.00 -17.84
CA LEU A 158 -2.80 15.82 -17.70
C LEU A 158 -3.55 15.56 -16.38
N SER A 159 -2.83 15.07 -15.36
CA SER A 159 -3.32 14.86 -14.00
C SER A 159 -2.30 15.41 -13.01
N ALA A 160 -2.77 16.15 -12.02
CA ALA A 160 -1.97 16.70 -10.94
C ALA A 160 -2.39 16.08 -9.60
N ALA A 161 -1.42 15.84 -8.72
CA ALA A 161 -1.65 15.36 -7.37
C ALA A 161 -1.84 16.53 -6.40
N ALA A 162 -2.71 16.37 -5.42
CA ALA A 162 -2.88 17.35 -4.36
C ALA A 162 -1.58 17.49 -3.54
N GLY A 163 -1.10 18.71 -3.37
CA GLY A 163 0.10 18.99 -2.56
C GLY A 163 1.43 18.75 -3.26
N GLU A 164 1.45 18.28 -4.52
CA GLU A 164 2.68 18.09 -5.31
C GLU A 164 2.78 19.15 -6.42
N ASP A 165 4.00 19.63 -6.67
CA ASP A 165 4.27 20.59 -7.73
C ASP A 165 3.86 20.03 -9.10
N TYR A 166 3.18 20.84 -9.89
CA TYR A 166 2.80 20.50 -11.26
C TYR A 166 3.62 21.33 -12.26
N THR A 167 4.37 20.63 -13.13
CA THR A 167 5.24 21.27 -14.13
C THR A 167 4.70 21.05 -15.53
N PHE A 168 4.72 22.12 -16.33
CA PHE A 168 4.36 22.13 -17.75
C PHE A 168 5.34 23.01 -18.52
N ARG A 169 5.28 23.00 -19.86
CA ARG A 169 6.18 23.75 -20.73
C ARG A 169 5.44 24.38 -21.91
N ALA A 170 5.96 25.48 -22.43
CA ALA A 170 5.53 26.04 -23.71
C ALA A 170 6.14 25.21 -24.86
N THR A 171 5.36 24.93 -25.90
CA THR A 171 5.83 24.19 -27.08
C THR A 171 6.69 25.05 -28.01
N ASP A 172 6.51 26.38 -27.97
CA ASP A 172 7.33 27.34 -28.70
C ASP A 172 8.14 28.21 -27.72
N PRO A 173 9.39 27.84 -27.43
CA PRO A 173 10.24 28.58 -26.50
C PRO A 173 10.75 29.91 -27.07
N LEU A 174 10.48 30.24 -28.33
CA LEU A 174 10.92 31.49 -28.98
C LEU A 174 9.99 32.67 -28.70
N HIS A 175 8.80 32.45 -28.11
CA HIS A 175 7.94 33.53 -27.63
C HIS A 175 8.41 34.00 -26.26
N TYR A 176 9.42 34.85 -26.24
CA TYR A 176 10.07 35.38 -25.01
C TYR A 176 9.15 36.18 -24.08
N ASP A 177 7.95 36.54 -24.52
CA ASP A 177 6.98 37.33 -23.74
C ASP A 177 5.79 36.52 -23.24
N TYR A 178 5.74 35.21 -23.47
CA TYR A 178 4.63 34.39 -23.02
C TYR A 178 4.71 34.13 -21.50
N LYS A 179 3.71 34.63 -20.79
CA LYS A 179 3.54 34.40 -19.34
C LYS A 179 2.28 33.58 -19.14
N PRO A 180 2.43 32.26 -18.94
CA PRO A 180 1.27 31.43 -18.69
C PRO A 180 0.56 31.85 -17.41
N SER A 181 -0.76 31.81 -17.43
CA SER A 181 -1.61 31.98 -16.28
C SER A 181 -2.28 30.65 -15.92
N ALA A 182 -2.56 30.43 -14.66
CA ALA A 182 -3.23 29.21 -14.23
C ALA A 182 -4.36 29.48 -13.25
N LYS A 183 -5.40 28.65 -13.34
CA LYS A 183 -6.48 28.59 -12.36
C LYS A 183 -6.52 27.20 -11.73
N VAL A 184 -6.68 27.15 -10.42
CA VAL A 184 -6.91 25.92 -9.65
C VAL A 184 -8.27 26.03 -8.97
N GLY A 185 -9.17 25.08 -9.26
CA GLY A 185 -10.55 25.15 -8.76
C GLY A 185 -11.28 26.44 -9.17
N GLY A 186 -10.91 27.03 -10.32
CA GLY A 186 -11.46 28.27 -10.84
C GLY A 186 -10.82 29.57 -10.28
N LYS A 187 -9.89 29.49 -9.33
CA LYS A 187 -9.18 30.62 -8.72
C LYS A 187 -7.81 30.80 -9.36
N ASP A 188 -7.41 32.04 -9.61
CA ASP A 188 -6.08 32.35 -10.14
C ASP A 188 -4.99 31.95 -9.15
N VAL A 189 -3.92 31.34 -9.65
CA VAL A 189 -2.75 30.95 -8.88
C VAL A 189 -1.47 31.43 -9.56
N THR A 190 -0.45 31.67 -8.75
CA THR A 190 0.86 32.09 -9.26
C THR A 190 1.53 30.92 -9.94
N VAL A 191 2.00 31.15 -11.17
CA VAL A 191 2.86 30.24 -11.92
C VAL A 191 4.30 30.70 -11.76
N LYS A 192 5.18 29.80 -11.39
CA LYS A 192 6.62 30.06 -11.28
C LYS A 192 7.29 29.74 -12.61
N ASP A 193 8.00 30.70 -13.18
CA ASP A 193 8.90 30.49 -14.31
C ASP A 193 10.22 29.89 -13.78
N ASN A 194 10.65 28.77 -14.35
CA ASN A 194 11.89 28.10 -13.96
C ASN A 194 13.11 28.57 -14.78
N GLY A 195 12.89 29.40 -15.81
CA GLY A 195 13.96 29.97 -16.64
C GLY A 195 14.53 29.04 -17.71
N ASP A 196 14.00 27.83 -17.83
CA ASP A 196 14.41 26.79 -18.80
C ASP A 196 13.31 26.42 -19.80
N GLY A 197 12.26 27.27 -19.92
CA GLY A 197 11.09 27.02 -20.74
C GLY A 197 10.05 26.13 -20.05
N THR A 198 10.27 25.76 -18.79
CA THR A 198 9.27 25.08 -17.96
C THR A 198 8.69 26.03 -16.92
N TYR A 199 7.48 25.72 -16.50
CA TYR A 199 6.70 26.47 -15.53
C TYR A 199 6.15 25.55 -14.47
N THR A 200 6.08 26.02 -13.21
CA THR A 200 5.58 25.22 -12.09
C THR A 200 4.42 25.90 -11.37
N ILE A 201 3.36 25.16 -11.13
CA ILE A 201 2.32 25.50 -10.15
C ILE A 201 2.70 24.84 -8.85
N PRO A 202 2.92 25.61 -7.76
CA PRO A 202 3.32 25.03 -6.45
C PRO A 202 2.26 24.10 -5.91
N GLY A 203 2.70 22.99 -5.31
CA GLY A 203 1.82 21.92 -4.81
C GLY A 203 0.86 22.37 -3.73
N ASP A 204 1.25 23.33 -2.87
CA ASP A 204 0.38 23.92 -1.85
C ASP A 204 -0.84 24.66 -2.43
N LYS A 205 -0.80 25.03 -3.71
CA LYS A 205 -1.89 25.65 -4.45
C LYS A 205 -2.80 24.63 -5.15
N ILE A 206 -2.36 23.37 -5.30
CA ILE A 206 -3.11 22.35 -6.04
C ILE A 206 -4.18 21.72 -5.14
N THR A 207 -5.36 22.36 -5.16
CA THR A 207 -6.53 21.98 -4.35
C THR A 207 -7.77 21.68 -5.19
N GLY A 208 -7.64 21.66 -6.52
CA GLY A 208 -8.73 21.44 -7.47
C GLY A 208 -8.21 21.25 -8.90
N ASN A 209 -9.14 21.07 -9.86
CA ASN A 209 -8.78 20.97 -11.27
C ASN A 209 -8.04 22.21 -11.75
N ILE A 210 -7.08 22.00 -12.64
CA ILE A 210 -6.17 23.04 -13.14
C ILE A 210 -6.57 23.38 -14.58
N THR A 211 -6.57 24.67 -14.88
CA THR A 211 -6.63 25.18 -16.25
C THR A 211 -5.43 26.11 -16.45
N VAL A 212 -4.62 25.85 -17.45
CA VAL A 212 -3.47 26.70 -17.81
C VAL A 212 -3.73 27.30 -19.17
N LYS A 213 -3.45 28.61 -19.26
CA LYS A 213 -3.63 29.42 -20.45
C LYS A 213 -2.34 30.12 -20.82
#